data_0e5bc2153efd4af3755ac16a6c6fdef9
#
_entry.id   0e5bc2153efd4af3755ac16a6c6fdef9
#
_cell.length_a   1.000
_cell.length_b   1.000
_cell.length_c   1.000
_cell.angle_alpha   90.00
_cell.angle_beta   90.00
_cell.angle_gamma   90.00
#
_symmetry.space_group_name_H-M   'P 1'
#
loop_
_entity.id
_entity.type
_entity.pdbx_description
1 polymer ?
#
loop_
_entity_poly.entity_id
_entity_poly.type
_entity_poly.pdbx_seq_one_letter_code
_entity_poly.pdbx_strand_id
1 'polypeptide(L)' 'MVDEDRITIIAESFEAAALEFHRRNLASEGYRMAGPISMQRFELMNGPKREHLFDGNPMFAVTFAKDGS' A
#
# COMPACT_ATOMS: atom_id res chain seq x y z
N MET A 1 -24.62 1.36 -0.39
CA MET A 1 -23.37 0.76 -0.74
C MET A 1 -22.26 1.28 0.16
N VAL A 2 -21.51 0.40 0.72
CA VAL A 2 -20.45 0.81 1.62
C VAL A 2 -19.13 0.76 0.91
N ASP A 3 -18.44 1.86 0.96
CA ASP A 3 -17.11 1.91 0.39
C ASP A 3 -16.11 1.85 1.52
N GLU A 4 -15.33 0.80 1.49
CA GLU A 4 -14.21 0.73 2.40
C GLU A 4 -13.12 1.62 1.87
N ASP A 5 -12.69 2.51 2.71
CA ASP A 5 -11.51 3.28 2.36
C ASP A 5 -10.28 2.42 2.58
N ARG A 6 -9.54 2.20 1.54
CA ARG A 6 -8.32 1.41 1.60
C ARG A 6 -7.16 2.19 1.05
N ILE A 7 -6.04 2.06 1.70
CA ILE A 7 -4.80 2.69 1.25
C ILE A 7 -3.74 1.61 1.22
N THR A 8 -3.05 1.47 0.11
CA THR A 8 -1.92 0.57 0.03
C THR A 8 -0.66 1.41 -0.05
N ILE A 9 0.24 1.18 0.90
CA ILE A 9 1.51 1.87 0.92
C ILE A 9 2.55 0.92 0.35
N ILE A 10 3.29 1.40 -0.63
CA ILE A 10 4.33 0.64 -1.28
C ILE A 10 5.66 1.23 -0.84
N ALA A 11 6.52 0.40 -0.28
CA ALA A 11 7.77 0.88 0.28
C ALA A 11 8.87 -0.16 0.13
N GLU A 12 10.11 0.29 0.28
CA GLU A 12 11.25 -0.60 0.15
C GLU A 12 11.38 -1.55 1.32
N SER A 13 10.80 -1.20 2.46
CA SER A 13 10.85 -2.05 3.64
C SER A 13 9.59 -1.85 4.44
N PHE A 14 9.34 -2.79 5.34
CA PHE A 14 8.20 -2.66 6.23
C PHE A 14 8.34 -1.44 7.12
N GLU A 15 9.56 -1.15 7.56
CA GLU A 15 9.78 0.02 8.40
C GLU A 15 9.42 1.31 7.69
N ALA A 16 9.77 1.40 6.40
CA ALA A 16 9.44 2.58 5.63
C ALA A 16 7.93 2.74 5.49
N ALA A 17 7.21 1.63 5.30
CA ALA A 17 5.77 1.67 5.22
C ALA A 17 5.16 2.10 6.55
N ALA A 18 5.69 1.60 7.65
CA ALA A 18 5.21 1.96 8.97
C ALA A 18 5.44 3.43 9.27
N LEU A 19 6.60 3.95 8.88
CA LEU A 19 6.89 5.37 9.06
C LEU A 19 5.90 6.23 8.28
N GLU A 20 5.58 5.82 7.07
CA GLU A 20 4.63 6.58 6.27
C GLU A 20 3.25 6.54 6.90
N PHE A 21 2.86 5.39 7.45
CA PHE A 21 1.59 5.26 8.14
C PHE A 21 1.52 6.24 9.33
N HIS A 22 2.60 6.30 10.10
CA HIS A 22 2.65 7.23 11.25
C HIS A 22 2.69 8.68 10.79
N ARG A 23 3.46 8.96 9.76
CA ARG A 23 3.61 10.32 9.28
C ARG A 23 2.30 10.90 8.78
N ARG A 24 1.46 10.05 8.16
CA ARG A 24 0.16 10.48 7.70
C ARG A 24 -0.89 10.45 8.79
N ASN A 25 -0.52 9.98 9.96
CA ASN A 25 -1.43 9.93 11.11
C ASN A 25 -2.68 9.11 10.79
N LEU A 26 -2.51 8.04 10.06
CA LEU A 26 -3.63 7.24 9.60
C LEU A 26 -4.33 6.51 10.74
N ALA A 27 -3.58 6.17 11.78
CA ALA A 27 -4.17 5.48 12.92
C ALA A 27 -5.26 6.31 13.58
N SER A 28 -5.06 7.62 13.68
CA SER A 28 -6.05 8.47 14.31
C SER A 28 -7.27 8.69 13.42
N GLU A 29 -7.15 8.36 12.14
CA GLU A 29 -8.29 8.42 11.24
C GLU A 29 -9.05 7.09 11.16
N GLY A 30 -8.60 6.10 11.90
CA GLY A 30 -9.30 4.84 11.95
C GLY A 30 -8.74 3.75 11.06
N TYR A 31 -7.63 4.00 10.40
CA TYR A 31 -7.00 2.99 9.55
C TYR A 31 -6.20 2.01 10.36
N ARG A 32 -6.22 0.77 9.94
CA ARG A 32 -5.38 -0.26 10.54
C ARG A 32 -5.00 -1.27 9.47
N MET A 33 -3.96 -2.01 9.75
CA MET A 33 -3.47 -2.98 8.79
C MET A 33 -4.53 -4.01 8.45
N ALA A 34 -4.74 -4.22 7.18
CA ALA A 34 -5.73 -5.17 6.70
C ALA A 34 -5.03 -6.18 5.81
N GLY A 35 -4.98 -7.41 6.27
CA GLY A 35 -4.39 -8.48 5.50
C GLY A 35 -2.89 -8.59 5.68
N PRO A 36 -2.29 -9.59 5.06
CA PRO A 36 -0.87 -9.85 5.21
C PRO A 36 -0.04 -8.86 4.40
N ILE A 37 1.18 -8.67 4.86
CA ILE A 37 2.16 -7.88 4.12
C ILE A 37 2.70 -8.78 3.01
N SER A 38 2.82 -8.22 1.82
CA SER A 38 3.35 -8.98 0.70
C SER A 38 4.45 -8.21 0.02
N MET A 39 5.36 -8.94 -0.59
CA MET A 39 6.41 -8.36 -1.39
C MET A 39 6.13 -8.73 -2.83
N GLN A 40 6.05 -7.75 -3.70
CA GLN A 40 5.69 -7.98 -5.09
C GLN A 40 6.42 -7.01 -5.99
N ARG A 41 6.53 -7.41 -7.24
CA ARG A 41 6.98 -6.50 -8.27
C ARG A 41 5.76 -5.83 -8.86
N PHE A 42 5.92 -4.57 -9.14
CA PHE A 42 4.81 -3.77 -9.67
C PHE A 42 5.11 -3.38 -11.10
N GLU A 43 4.10 -3.42 -11.92
CA GLU A 43 4.21 -3.05 -13.32
C GLU A 43 3.09 -2.10 -13.68
N LEU A 44 3.42 -1.17 -14.55
CA LEU A 44 2.43 -0.25 -15.09
C LEU A 44 2.06 -0.75 -16.48
N MET A 45 0.77 -0.95 -16.69
CA MET A 45 0.26 -1.30 -18.01
C MET A 45 -0.18 -0.04 -18.73
N ASN A 46 0.42 0.19 -19.88
CA ASN A 46 0.11 1.36 -20.69
C ASN A 46 -0.23 0.88 -22.09
N GLY A 47 -1.52 0.53 -22.29
CA GLY A 47 -1.95 -0.08 -23.52
C GLY A 47 -1.29 -1.45 -23.67
N PRO A 48 -0.66 -1.74 -24.80
CA PRO A 48 0.02 -3.02 -24.99
C PRO A 48 1.39 -3.06 -24.33
N LYS A 49 1.87 -1.93 -23.81
CA LYS A 49 3.18 -1.86 -23.19
C LYS A 49 3.09 -2.14 -21.71
N ARG A 50 4.12 -2.78 -21.21
CA ARG A 50 4.26 -3.10 -19.82
C ARG A 50 5.58 -2.49 -19.34
N GLU A 51 5.48 -1.69 -18.29
CA GLU A 51 6.67 -1.03 -17.74
C GLU A 51 6.85 -1.46 -16.30
N HIS A 52 8.09 -1.72 -15.94
CA HIS A 52 8.41 -2.06 -14.57
C HIS A 52 8.46 -0.79 -13.74
N LEU A 53 7.76 -0.82 -12.60
CA LEU A 53 7.88 0.25 -11.63
C LEU A 53 9.02 -0.09 -10.69
N PHE A 54 9.61 0.95 -10.09
CA PHE A 54 10.68 0.80 -9.11
C PHE A 54 11.86 0.01 -9.69
N ASP A 55 12.16 0.22 -10.97
CA ASP A 55 13.25 -0.46 -11.66
C ASP A 55 13.14 -1.98 -11.60
N GLY A 56 11.93 -2.50 -11.50
CA GLY A 56 11.71 -3.93 -11.44
C GLY A 56 12.03 -4.56 -10.10
N ASN A 57 12.36 -3.76 -9.10
CA ASN A 57 12.64 -4.28 -7.77
C ASN A 57 11.35 -4.61 -7.02
N PRO A 58 11.36 -5.71 -6.26
CA PRO A 58 10.19 -6.01 -5.46
C PRO A 58 10.04 -5.02 -4.32
N MET A 59 8.80 -4.67 -4.02
CA MET A 59 8.50 -3.70 -2.97
C MET A 59 7.49 -4.32 -2.02
N PHE A 60 7.52 -3.86 -0.78
CA PHE A 60 6.50 -4.26 0.18
C PHE A 60 5.22 -3.49 -0.07
N ALA A 61 4.11 -4.21 -0.11
CA ALA A 61 2.81 -3.61 -0.21
C ALA A 61 2.06 -3.89 1.08
N VAL A 62 1.69 -2.83 1.77
CA VAL A 62 0.96 -2.93 3.04
C VAL A 62 -0.35 -2.20 2.87
N THR A 63 -1.45 -2.93 3.05
CA THR A 63 -2.77 -2.34 2.88
C THR A 63 -3.37 -2.02 4.23
N PHE A 64 -3.91 -0.83 4.32
CA PHE A 64 -4.62 -0.37 5.52
C PHE A 64 -6.05 -0.09 5.14
N ALA A 65 -6.96 -0.45 6.01
CA ALA A 65 -8.37 -0.22 5.78
C ALA A 65 -8.96 0.56 6.92
N LYS A 66 -9.85 1.47 6.58
CA LYS A 66 -10.53 2.24 7.58
C LYS A 66 -11.75 1.48 8.04
N ASP A 67 -11.94 1.43 9.34
CA ASP A 67 -13.11 0.80 9.89
C ASP A 67 -14.30 1.68 9.59
N GLY A 68 -15.26 1.14 8.85
CA GLY A 68 -16.37 1.95 8.36
C GLY A 68 -17.54 2.07 9.31
N SER A 69 -17.46 1.54 10.45
CA SER A 69 -18.60 1.58 11.38
C SER A 69 -18.75 2.91 12.07
#